data_b2926c698327f909870f42c1a41de19a
#
_entry.id   b2926c698327f909870f42c1a41de19a
#
_cell.length_a   1.000
_cell.length_b   1.000
_cell.length_c   1.000
_cell.angle_alpha   90.00
_cell.angle_beta   90.00
_cell.angle_gamma   90.00
#
_symmetry.space_group_name_H-M   'P 1'
#
loop_
_entity.id
_entity.type
_entity.pdbx_description
1 polymer ?
#
loop_
_entity_poly.entity_id
_entity_poly.type
_entity_poly.pdbx_seq_one_letter_code
_entity_poly.pdbx_strand_id
1 'polypeptide(L)'
;ALDTWFDRMTAGLTDAQQADLKRKYAQAHMLGKLDKVIQCRAYDISEHFRANFKGTGLKAQLVAPSKLAAIKYKTFLDGIGHVSSEVLISSPDTREGHGAVDEAKAADEVVEFWQQMMTRFGDEEKYNEYLINQFKYGDDPEIIIVVSKLLTGFDAPRNTVLYLTRPMREHNLLQAIARVNRVLDSDGDDFNTDKEEGYII
;
A
#
# COMPACT_ATOMS: atom_id res chain seq x y z
N ALA A 1 3.86 12.76 -15.43
CA ALA A 1 4.78 12.14 -14.45
C ALA A 1 5.04 10.64 -14.77
N LEU A 2 4.00 9.83 -15.04
CA LEU A 2 4.17 8.41 -15.35
C LEU A 2 4.88 8.20 -16.71
N ASP A 3 4.52 9.00 -17.72
CA ASP A 3 5.13 8.95 -19.05
C ASP A 3 6.61 9.32 -19.01
N THR A 4 6.97 10.39 -18.31
CA THR A 4 8.37 10.83 -18.18
C THR A 4 9.23 9.79 -17.45
N TRP A 5 8.64 9.08 -16.50
CA TRP A 5 9.30 8.01 -15.79
C TRP A 5 9.48 6.76 -16.67
N PHE A 6 8.40 6.37 -17.39
CA PHE A 6 8.43 5.25 -18.32
C PHE A 6 9.46 5.46 -19.41
N ASP A 7 9.55 6.66 -20.01
CA ASP A 7 10.51 7.01 -21.05
C ASP A 7 11.96 6.92 -20.54
N ARG A 8 12.23 7.32 -19.29
CA ARG A 8 13.56 7.14 -18.67
C ARG A 8 13.94 5.68 -18.48
N MET A 9 12.98 4.85 -18.06
CA MET A 9 13.22 3.42 -17.82
C MET A 9 13.38 2.62 -19.11
N THR A 10 12.84 3.12 -20.22
CA THR A 10 12.87 2.46 -21.53
C THR A 10 13.83 3.10 -22.54
N ALA A 11 14.65 4.06 -22.10
CA ALA A 11 15.58 4.82 -22.95
C ALA A 11 16.58 3.97 -23.74
N GLY A 12 16.80 2.70 -23.35
CA GLY A 12 17.65 1.75 -24.07
C GLY A 12 16.93 0.82 -25.06
N LEU A 13 15.59 1.00 -25.21
CA LEU A 13 14.77 0.17 -26.10
C LEU A 13 14.49 0.89 -27.42
N THR A 14 14.30 0.12 -28.49
CA THR A 14 13.82 0.67 -29.78
C THR A 14 12.36 1.13 -29.67
N ASP A 15 11.93 2.03 -30.55
CA ASP A 15 10.55 2.55 -30.59
C ASP A 15 9.51 1.42 -30.68
N ALA A 16 9.81 0.36 -31.46
CA ALA A 16 8.96 -0.81 -31.57
C ALA A 16 8.84 -1.59 -30.25
N GLN A 17 9.95 -1.73 -29.52
CA GLN A 17 9.99 -2.38 -28.22
C GLN A 17 9.28 -1.53 -27.15
N GLN A 18 9.45 -0.21 -27.19
CA GLN A 18 8.74 0.71 -26.30
C GLN A 18 7.22 0.66 -26.55
N ALA A 19 6.79 0.63 -27.83
CA ALA A 19 5.39 0.52 -28.20
C ALA A 19 4.77 -0.82 -27.76
N ASP A 20 5.49 -1.93 -27.90
CA ASP A 20 5.06 -3.24 -27.44
C ASP A 20 4.98 -3.30 -25.90
N LEU A 21 5.95 -2.71 -25.22
CA LEU A 21 5.98 -2.60 -23.77
C LEU A 21 4.82 -1.71 -23.27
N LYS A 22 4.58 -0.55 -23.90
CA LYS A 22 3.43 0.32 -23.60
C LYS A 22 2.11 -0.43 -23.77
N ARG A 23 1.98 -1.22 -24.84
CA ARG A 23 0.79 -2.03 -25.10
C ARG A 23 0.58 -3.14 -24.06
N LYS A 24 1.63 -3.87 -23.70
CA LYS A 24 1.61 -4.94 -22.70
C LYS A 24 1.29 -4.42 -21.29
N TYR A 25 1.80 -3.26 -20.96
CA TYR A 25 1.68 -2.67 -19.63
C TYR A 25 0.76 -1.46 -19.58
N ALA A 26 -0.05 -1.24 -20.61
CA ALA A 26 -1.04 -0.14 -20.67
C ALA A 26 -2.09 -0.20 -19.55
N GLN A 27 -2.30 -1.39 -18.96
CA GLN A 27 -3.16 -1.52 -17.79
C GLN A 27 -2.40 -1.10 -16.53
N ALA A 28 -2.94 -0.14 -15.79
CA ALA A 28 -2.30 0.42 -14.60
C ALA A 28 -1.94 -0.63 -13.54
N HIS A 29 -2.72 -1.72 -13.41
CA HIS A 29 -2.43 -2.80 -12.47
C HIS A 29 -1.21 -3.63 -12.87
N MET A 30 -0.92 -3.77 -14.16
CA MET A 30 0.28 -4.47 -14.64
C MET A 30 1.53 -3.65 -14.33
N LEU A 31 1.49 -2.33 -14.55
CA LEU A 31 2.58 -1.43 -14.18
C LEU A 31 2.86 -1.47 -12.68
N GLY A 32 1.80 -1.55 -11.86
CA GLY A 32 1.95 -1.64 -10.40
C GLY A 32 2.65 -2.91 -9.89
N LYS A 33 2.77 -3.95 -10.72
CA LYS A 33 3.48 -5.20 -10.38
C LYS A 33 4.98 -5.15 -10.69
N LEU A 34 5.45 -4.19 -11.47
CA LEU A 34 6.87 -4.08 -11.82
C LEU A 34 7.69 -3.64 -10.60
N ASP A 35 8.67 -4.42 -10.20
CA ASP A 35 9.50 -4.15 -9.03
C ASP A 35 10.11 -2.75 -9.00
N LYS A 36 10.63 -2.29 -10.15
CA LYS A 36 11.21 -0.95 -10.24
C LYS A 36 10.20 0.17 -10.03
N VAL A 37 8.96 0.00 -10.50
CA VAL A 37 7.88 0.97 -10.28
C VAL A 37 7.51 1.00 -8.80
N ILE A 38 7.39 -0.18 -8.19
CA ILE A 38 7.06 -0.32 -6.77
C ILE A 38 8.18 0.31 -5.93
N GLN A 39 9.44 0.04 -6.27
CA GLN A 39 10.60 0.60 -5.57
C GLN A 39 10.65 2.14 -5.63
N CYS A 40 10.47 2.73 -6.82
CA CYS A 40 10.44 4.19 -6.97
C CYS A 40 9.28 4.81 -6.17
N ARG A 41 8.08 4.23 -6.26
CA ARG A 41 6.92 4.71 -5.50
C ARG A 41 7.11 4.55 -3.99
N ALA A 42 7.69 3.43 -3.55
CA ALA A 42 7.99 3.23 -2.12
C ALA A 42 8.95 4.30 -1.61
N TYR A 43 9.96 4.67 -2.41
CA TYR A 43 10.87 5.75 -2.08
C TYR A 43 10.13 7.09 -1.98
N ASP A 44 9.34 7.46 -3.00
CA ASP A 44 8.59 8.72 -3.02
C ASP A 44 7.59 8.80 -1.84
N ILE A 45 6.87 7.71 -1.55
CA ILE A 45 5.96 7.61 -0.41
C ILE A 45 6.71 7.78 0.92
N SER A 46 7.83 7.09 1.07
CA SER A 46 8.68 7.15 2.26
C SER A 46 9.19 8.56 2.52
N GLU A 47 9.72 9.24 1.48
CA GLU A 47 10.20 10.61 1.58
C GLU A 47 9.06 11.60 1.86
N HIS A 48 7.92 11.45 1.17
CA HIS A 48 6.76 12.31 1.41
C HIS A 48 6.25 12.17 2.85
N PHE A 49 6.08 10.94 3.35
CA PHE A 49 5.61 10.70 4.71
C PHE A 49 6.63 11.22 5.74
N ARG A 50 7.91 10.93 5.54
CA ARG A 50 8.99 11.40 6.41
C ARG A 50 9.03 12.92 6.52
N ALA A 51 8.88 13.63 5.39
CA ALA A 51 8.98 15.08 5.35
C ALA A 51 7.78 15.80 5.97
N ASN A 52 6.59 15.21 5.93
CA ASN A 52 5.35 15.91 6.27
C ASN A 52 4.65 15.34 7.52
N PHE A 53 4.82 14.05 7.85
CA PHE A 53 4.00 13.39 8.87
C PHE A 53 4.80 12.62 9.93
N LYS A 54 6.08 12.32 9.70
CA LYS A 54 6.86 11.57 10.68
C LYS A 54 7.00 12.34 11.99
N GLY A 55 6.72 11.65 13.10
CA GLY A 55 6.76 12.23 14.44
C GLY A 55 5.52 13.04 14.84
N THR A 56 4.53 13.17 13.96
CA THR A 56 3.27 13.86 14.28
C THR A 56 2.24 12.95 14.96
N GLY A 57 2.47 11.63 14.97
CA GLY A 57 1.48 10.64 15.39
C GLY A 57 0.41 10.34 14.32
N LEU A 58 0.38 11.10 13.22
CA LEU A 58 -0.52 10.84 12.09
C LEU A 58 -0.01 9.64 11.28
N LYS A 59 -0.94 8.95 10.62
CA LYS A 59 -0.68 7.68 9.93
C LYS A 59 -1.15 7.70 8.48
N ALA A 60 -0.67 6.75 7.70
CA ALA A 60 -1.03 6.63 6.29
C ALA A 60 -1.53 5.22 5.94
N GLN A 61 -2.40 5.17 4.94
CA GLN A 61 -2.83 3.94 4.30
C GLN A 61 -2.34 3.90 2.86
N LEU A 62 -1.65 2.83 2.47
CA LEU A 62 -1.19 2.60 1.11
C LEU A 62 -2.06 1.52 0.45
N VAL A 63 -2.69 1.85 -0.67
CA VAL A 63 -3.54 0.93 -1.43
C VAL A 63 -2.74 0.35 -2.58
N ALA A 64 -2.35 -0.91 -2.44
CA ALA A 64 -1.59 -1.65 -3.44
C ALA A 64 -2.49 -2.31 -4.48
N PRO A 65 -2.00 -2.54 -5.72
CA PRO A 65 -2.78 -3.17 -6.79
C PRO A 65 -3.00 -4.67 -6.62
N SER A 66 -2.14 -5.36 -5.85
CA SER A 66 -2.23 -6.80 -5.58
C SER A 66 -1.57 -7.16 -4.25
N LYS A 67 -1.82 -8.37 -3.75
CA LYS A 67 -1.19 -8.90 -2.54
C LYS A 67 0.34 -8.95 -2.67
N LEU A 68 0.83 -9.42 -3.82
CA LEU A 68 2.27 -9.41 -4.12
C LEU A 68 2.85 -8.00 -4.08
N ALA A 69 2.19 -7.03 -4.72
CA ALA A 69 2.64 -5.64 -4.70
C ALA A 69 2.65 -5.07 -3.27
N ALA A 70 1.68 -5.43 -2.44
CA ALA A 70 1.65 -5.01 -1.03
C ALA A 70 2.88 -5.53 -0.25
N ILE A 71 3.24 -6.78 -0.44
CA ILE A 71 4.42 -7.40 0.18
C ILE A 71 5.70 -6.72 -0.32
N LYS A 72 5.80 -6.46 -1.63
CA LYS A 72 6.96 -5.75 -2.20
C LYS A 72 7.07 -4.31 -1.70
N TYR A 73 5.97 -3.58 -1.56
CA TYR A 73 6.00 -2.25 -0.93
C TYR A 73 6.57 -2.31 0.48
N LYS A 74 6.15 -3.28 1.29
CA LYS A 74 6.72 -3.46 2.64
C LYS A 74 8.23 -3.72 2.57
N THR A 75 8.65 -4.67 1.74
CA THR A 75 10.07 -4.99 1.57
C THR A 75 10.92 -3.77 1.20
N PHE A 76 10.42 -2.93 0.27
CA PHE A 76 11.15 -1.72 -0.13
C PHE A 76 11.10 -0.62 0.94
N LEU A 77 9.97 -0.40 1.61
CA LEU A 77 9.85 0.56 2.70
C LEU A 77 10.74 0.19 3.88
N ASP A 78 10.77 -1.09 4.26
CA ASP A 78 11.67 -1.62 5.30
C ASP A 78 13.15 -1.45 4.91
N GLY A 79 13.49 -1.70 3.63
CA GLY A 79 14.85 -1.50 3.11
C GLY A 79 15.29 -0.04 3.09
N ILE A 80 14.37 0.91 2.88
CA ILE A 80 14.63 2.36 2.97
C ILE A 80 14.78 2.78 4.44
N GLY A 81 13.98 2.23 5.34
CA GLY A 81 14.09 2.42 6.79
C GLY A 81 13.66 3.79 7.32
N HIS A 82 12.98 4.60 6.53
CA HIS A 82 12.50 5.92 6.97
C HIS A 82 11.17 5.87 7.71
N VAL A 83 10.35 4.86 7.44
CA VAL A 83 9.00 4.68 7.98
C VAL A 83 8.79 3.24 8.41
N SER A 84 7.96 3.03 9.41
CA SER A 84 7.50 1.69 9.78
C SER A 84 6.26 1.32 8.97
N SER A 85 6.22 0.09 8.45
CA SER A 85 5.10 -0.36 7.64
C SER A 85 4.68 -1.79 7.96
N GLU A 86 3.37 -2.07 7.79
CA GLU A 86 2.83 -3.42 7.90
C GLU A 86 1.81 -3.70 6.80
N VAL A 87 1.75 -4.95 6.36
CA VAL A 87 0.82 -5.41 5.32
C VAL A 87 -0.40 -6.02 5.97
N LEU A 88 -1.59 -5.65 5.52
CA LEU A 88 -2.84 -6.27 5.91
C LEU A 88 -3.61 -6.75 4.67
N ILE A 89 -3.51 -8.05 4.41
CA ILE A 89 -4.16 -8.73 3.28
C ILE A 89 -5.07 -9.86 3.77
N SER A 90 -5.96 -10.33 2.89
CA SER A 90 -6.75 -11.55 3.12
C SER A 90 -5.94 -12.79 2.71
N SER A 91 -6.40 -13.97 3.13
CA SER A 91 -5.83 -15.24 2.70
C SER A 91 -5.63 -15.31 1.19
N PRO A 92 -4.59 -16.02 0.72
CA PRO A 92 -4.42 -16.27 -0.71
C PRO A 92 -5.66 -16.98 -1.26
N ASP A 93 -6.20 -16.50 -2.39
CA ASP A 93 -7.25 -17.24 -3.07
C ASP A 93 -6.60 -18.32 -3.94
N THR A 94 -6.79 -19.56 -3.58
CA THR A 94 -6.27 -20.72 -4.35
C THR A 94 -6.92 -20.87 -5.72
N ARG A 95 -7.95 -20.07 -6.03
CA ARG A 95 -8.66 -20.05 -7.32
C ARG A 95 -8.10 -19.01 -8.30
N GLU A 96 -7.24 -18.10 -7.86
CA GLU A 96 -6.61 -17.11 -8.75
C GLU A 96 -5.43 -17.75 -9.49
N GLY A 97 -5.72 -18.24 -10.69
CA GLY A 97 -4.85 -18.19 -11.86
C GLY A 97 -3.67 -19.14 -11.95
N HIS A 98 -3.85 -20.18 -12.72
CA HIS A 98 -2.75 -20.92 -13.33
C HIS A 98 -2.57 -20.45 -14.78
N GLY A 99 -1.85 -19.35 -14.99
CA GLY A 99 -1.70 -18.78 -16.34
C GLY A 99 -0.27 -18.65 -16.86
N ALA A 100 0.70 -18.30 -16.03
CA ALA A 100 2.08 -18.13 -16.45
C ALA A 100 3.06 -18.48 -15.31
N VAL A 101 4.31 -18.81 -15.66
CA VAL A 101 5.37 -19.14 -14.68
C VAL A 101 5.59 -18.01 -13.68
N ASP A 102 5.45 -16.77 -14.12
CA ASP A 102 5.59 -15.58 -13.27
C ASP A 102 4.41 -15.40 -12.29
N GLU A 103 3.20 -15.86 -12.67
CA GLU A 103 2.02 -15.83 -11.79
C GLU A 103 2.10 -16.93 -10.71
N ALA A 104 2.66 -18.08 -11.03
CA ALA A 104 2.91 -19.13 -10.05
C ALA A 104 3.91 -18.68 -8.98
N LYS A 105 5.02 -18.05 -9.38
CA LYS A 105 6.03 -17.50 -8.48
C LYS A 105 5.46 -16.39 -7.58
N ALA A 106 4.62 -15.53 -8.15
CA ALA A 106 3.92 -14.50 -7.43
C ALA A 106 2.92 -15.07 -6.40
N ALA A 107 2.28 -16.18 -6.72
CA ALA A 107 1.40 -16.89 -5.81
C ALA A 107 2.19 -17.50 -4.64
N ASP A 108 3.36 -18.08 -4.91
CA ASP A 108 4.23 -18.68 -3.88
C ASP A 108 4.70 -17.65 -2.85
N GLU A 109 5.16 -16.46 -3.27
CA GLU A 109 5.57 -15.39 -2.36
C GLU A 109 4.42 -14.93 -1.44
N VAL A 110 3.20 -14.86 -1.97
CA VAL A 110 2.02 -14.48 -1.18
C VAL A 110 1.64 -15.59 -0.19
N VAL A 111 1.73 -16.84 -0.61
CA VAL A 111 1.47 -18.00 0.26
C VAL A 111 2.49 -18.07 1.38
N GLU A 112 3.77 -17.90 1.07
CA GLU A 112 4.85 -17.89 2.07
C GLU A 112 4.65 -16.78 3.11
N PHE A 113 4.39 -15.55 2.65
CA PHE A 113 4.08 -14.43 3.53
C PHE A 113 2.87 -14.74 4.43
N TRP A 114 1.81 -15.29 3.85
CA TRP A 114 0.61 -15.65 4.59
C TRP A 114 0.89 -16.71 5.66
N GLN A 115 1.65 -17.76 5.33
CA GLN A 115 2.05 -18.79 6.29
C GLN A 115 2.88 -18.22 7.46
N GLN A 116 3.79 -17.28 7.16
CA GLN A 116 4.55 -16.59 8.19
C GLN A 116 3.63 -15.80 9.14
N MET A 117 2.64 -15.08 8.58
CA MET A 117 1.67 -14.34 9.40
C MET A 117 0.80 -15.29 10.24
N MET A 118 0.32 -16.39 9.68
CA MET A 118 -0.47 -17.38 10.43
C MET A 118 0.36 -18.07 11.51
N THR A 119 1.62 -18.33 11.27
CA THR A 119 2.55 -18.86 12.29
C THR A 119 2.75 -17.85 13.42
N ARG A 120 2.88 -16.56 13.09
CA ARG A 120 3.13 -15.49 14.08
C ARG A 120 1.88 -15.16 14.93
N PHE A 121 0.70 -15.13 14.31
CA PHE A 121 -0.53 -14.64 14.95
C PHE A 121 -1.53 -15.76 15.29
N GLY A 122 -1.37 -16.95 14.73
CA GLY A 122 -2.23 -18.10 14.92
C GLY A 122 -3.36 -18.23 13.92
N ASP A 123 -4.11 -17.15 13.68
CA ASP A 123 -5.22 -17.13 12.72
C ASP A 123 -5.40 -15.72 12.08
N GLU A 124 -6.26 -15.66 11.05
CA GLU A 124 -6.53 -14.41 10.32
C GLU A 124 -7.21 -13.35 11.19
N GLU A 125 -8.07 -13.75 12.12
CA GLU A 125 -8.80 -12.82 12.97
C GLU A 125 -7.85 -12.10 13.91
N LYS A 126 -6.97 -12.83 14.61
CA LYS A 126 -5.94 -12.26 15.48
C LYS A 126 -4.93 -11.40 14.72
N TYR A 127 -4.54 -11.83 13.52
CA TYR A 127 -3.67 -11.05 12.65
C TYR A 127 -4.31 -9.70 12.29
N ASN A 128 -5.58 -9.71 11.86
CA ASN A 128 -6.32 -8.50 11.54
C ASN A 128 -6.50 -7.61 12.77
N GLU A 129 -6.97 -8.18 13.88
CA GLU A 129 -7.23 -7.43 15.12
C GLU A 129 -5.95 -6.78 15.64
N TYR A 130 -4.84 -7.53 15.69
CA TYR A 130 -3.56 -6.99 16.13
C TYR A 130 -3.11 -5.80 15.29
N LEU A 131 -3.06 -5.94 13.96
CA LEU A 131 -2.59 -4.87 13.09
C LEU A 131 -3.52 -3.65 13.09
N ILE A 132 -4.83 -3.88 13.14
CA ILE A 132 -5.82 -2.81 13.23
C ILE A 132 -5.64 -2.03 14.54
N ASN A 133 -5.47 -2.71 15.67
CA ASN A 133 -5.28 -2.08 16.96
C ASN A 133 -3.95 -1.32 17.02
N GLN A 134 -2.86 -1.91 16.52
CA GLN A 134 -1.57 -1.23 16.44
C GLN A 134 -1.65 0.01 15.54
N PHE A 135 -2.33 -0.08 14.40
CA PHE A 135 -2.49 1.06 13.51
C PHE A 135 -3.35 2.18 14.12
N LYS A 136 -4.38 1.84 14.91
CA LYS A 136 -5.26 2.83 15.55
C LYS A 136 -4.59 3.51 16.75
N TYR A 137 -3.98 2.74 17.62
CA TYR A 137 -3.62 3.17 18.98
C TYR A 137 -2.13 3.11 19.25
N GLY A 138 -1.36 2.27 18.56
CA GLY A 138 0.09 2.16 18.72
C GLY A 138 0.85 3.22 17.92
N ASP A 139 2.15 3.31 18.13
CA ASP A 139 3.03 4.19 17.36
C ASP A 139 3.34 3.57 16.00
N ASP A 140 3.58 2.28 15.96
CA ASP A 140 3.80 1.49 14.75
C ASP A 140 2.56 0.62 14.39
N PRO A 141 2.32 0.36 13.11
CA PRO A 141 2.99 0.92 11.94
C PRO A 141 2.55 2.37 11.63
N GLU A 142 3.46 3.16 11.06
CA GLU A 142 3.16 4.49 10.50
C GLU A 142 2.35 4.39 9.21
N ILE A 143 2.64 3.36 8.39
CA ILE A 143 1.95 3.09 7.12
C ILE A 143 1.36 1.67 7.13
N ILE A 144 0.04 1.56 6.95
CA ILE A 144 -0.61 0.27 6.71
C ILE A 144 -0.81 0.04 5.22
N ILE A 145 -0.33 -1.10 4.72
CA ILE A 145 -0.39 -1.46 3.29
C ILE A 145 -1.53 -2.45 3.09
N VAL A 146 -2.48 -2.10 2.24
CA VAL A 146 -3.68 -2.91 1.98
C VAL A 146 -3.93 -3.09 0.48
N VAL A 147 -4.78 -4.05 0.11
CA VAL A 147 -5.30 -4.18 -1.26
C VAL A 147 -6.75 -3.74 -1.33
N SER A 148 -7.62 -4.36 -0.56
CA SER A 148 -9.05 -4.06 -0.50
C SER A 148 -9.58 -3.96 0.93
N LYS A 149 -8.87 -4.54 1.91
CA LYS A 149 -9.22 -4.44 3.33
C LYS A 149 -9.13 -2.97 3.79
N LEU A 150 -9.91 -2.61 4.79
CA LEU A 150 -9.93 -1.28 5.42
C LEU A 150 -10.34 -0.11 4.50
N LEU A 151 -10.72 -0.36 3.26
CA LEU A 151 -11.28 0.68 2.39
C LEU A 151 -12.71 1.03 2.77
N THR A 152 -13.42 0.09 3.41
CA THR A 152 -14.77 0.26 3.91
C THR A 152 -14.88 -0.24 5.35
N GLY A 153 -15.77 0.37 6.15
CA GLY A 153 -16.05 -0.10 7.52
C GLY A 153 -14.96 0.11 8.57
N PHE A 154 -13.83 0.70 8.21
CA PHE A 154 -12.70 0.92 9.11
C PHE A 154 -12.64 2.37 9.61
N ASP A 155 -12.50 2.54 10.91
CA ASP A 155 -12.35 3.83 11.56
C ASP A 155 -11.00 3.94 12.25
N ALA A 156 -10.18 4.89 11.79
CA ALA A 156 -8.90 5.22 12.39
C ALA A 156 -8.68 6.73 12.24
N PRO A 157 -8.97 7.52 13.27
CA PRO A 157 -8.87 8.99 13.21
C PRO A 157 -7.47 9.49 12.83
N ARG A 158 -6.42 8.80 13.28
CA ARG A 158 -5.02 9.11 12.93
C ARG A 158 -4.66 8.83 11.48
N ASN A 159 -5.48 8.07 10.72
CA ASN A 159 -5.25 7.80 9.29
C ASN A 159 -5.54 9.08 8.49
N THR A 160 -4.48 9.77 8.07
CA THR A 160 -4.56 11.11 7.46
C THR A 160 -4.22 11.07 5.99
N VAL A 161 -3.35 10.15 5.56
CA VAL A 161 -2.86 10.08 4.19
C VAL A 161 -3.29 8.79 3.50
N LEU A 162 -3.82 8.92 2.29
CA LEU A 162 -4.16 7.80 1.42
C LEU A 162 -3.25 7.82 0.18
N TYR A 163 -2.30 6.90 0.12
CA TYR A 163 -1.47 6.67 -1.07
C TYR A 163 -2.16 5.69 -2.01
N LEU A 164 -2.52 6.15 -3.21
CA LEU A 164 -3.20 5.35 -4.22
C LEU A 164 -2.22 4.89 -5.30
N THR A 165 -1.83 3.63 -5.27
CA THR A 165 -0.92 3.07 -6.29
C THR A 165 -1.64 2.26 -7.36
N ARG A 166 -2.98 2.29 -7.35
CA ARG A 166 -3.85 1.73 -8.39
C ARG A 166 -5.06 2.63 -8.65
N PRO A 167 -5.67 2.57 -9.85
CA PRO A 167 -6.95 3.22 -10.09
C PRO A 167 -8.03 2.67 -9.17
N MET A 168 -8.88 3.53 -8.63
CA MET A 168 -10.06 3.16 -7.87
C MET A 168 -11.33 3.63 -8.59
N ARG A 169 -12.38 2.83 -8.50
CA ARG A 169 -13.70 3.25 -9.00
C ARG A 169 -14.28 4.32 -8.09
N GLU A 170 -15.06 5.24 -8.66
CA GLU A 170 -15.62 6.42 -7.98
C GLU A 170 -16.21 6.13 -6.59
N HIS A 171 -17.06 5.12 -6.48
CA HIS A 171 -17.68 4.76 -5.21
C HIS A 171 -16.66 4.35 -4.13
N ASN A 172 -15.71 3.50 -4.48
CA ASN A 172 -14.67 3.05 -3.56
C ASN A 172 -13.69 4.18 -3.21
N LEU A 173 -13.41 5.05 -4.17
CA LEU A 173 -12.58 6.23 -3.94
C LEU A 173 -13.25 7.18 -2.95
N LEU A 174 -14.52 7.52 -3.15
CA LEU A 174 -15.26 8.39 -2.23
C LEU A 174 -15.32 7.81 -0.80
N GLN A 175 -15.51 6.50 -0.66
CA GLN A 175 -15.49 5.85 0.65
C GLN A 175 -14.12 5.93 1.32
N ALA A 176 -13.04 5.74 0.56
CA ALA A 176 -11.68 5.84 1.08
C ALA A 176 -11.32 7.29 1.46
N ILE A 177 -11.74 8.28 0.65
CA ILE A 177 -11.61 9.71 0.95
C ILE A 177 -12.29 10.05 2.27
N ALA A 178 -13.55 9.63 2.45
CA ALA A 178 -14.30 9.89 3.67
C ALA A 178 -13.63 9.33 4.94
N ARG A 179 -12.74 8.33 4.80
CA ARG A 179 -12.01 7.73 5.93
C ARG A 179 -10.81 8.56 6.35
N VAL A 180 -10.04 9.07 5.39
CA VAL A 180 -8.87 9.91 5.71
C VAL A 180 -9.24 11.36 6.03
N ASN A 181 -10.45 11.78 5.69
CA ASN A 181 -10.93 13.16 5.95
C ASN A 181 -11.71 13.29 7.26
N ARG A 182 -11.57 12.35 8.20
CA ARG A 182 -12.17 12.49 9.53
C ARG A 182 -11.32 13.39 10.39
N VAL A 183 -12.00 14.28 11.10
CA VAL A 183 -11.39 15.14 12.13
C VAL A 183 -10.89 14.27 13.27
N LEU A 184 -9.70 14.56 13.79
CA LEU A 184 -9.19 14.02 15.02
C LEU A 184 -9.49 15.08 16.10
N ASP A 185 -10.53 14.83 16.92
CA ASP A 185 -10.79 15.65 18.08
C ASP A 185 -9.81 15.28 19.20
N SER A 186 -8.99 16.25 19.62
CA SER A 186 -7.98 16.09 20.68
C SER A 186 -8.55 15.98 22.10
N ASP A 187 -9.86 15.91 22.27
CA ASP A 187 -10.52 15.81 23.57
C ASP A 187 -10.34 14.42 24.23
N GLY A 188 -9.10 14.04 24.50
CA GLY A 188 -8.83 12.88 25.34
C GLY A 188 -7.62 12.01 25.00
N ASP A 189 -6.98 12.21 23.90
CA ASP A 189 -5.75 11.49 23.56
C ASP A 189 -4.50 12.38 23.73
N ASP A 190 -3.43 11.81 24.29
CA ASP A 190 -2.12 12.47 24.54
C ASP A 190 -1.40 12.96 23.25
N PHE A 191 -2.08 13.00 22.12
CA PHE A 191 -1.54 13.44 20.83
C PHE A 191 -1.85 14.92 20.60
N ASN A 192 -0.82 15.73 20.69
CA ASN A 192 -0.87 17.18 20.48
C ASN A 192 -0.91 17.56 18.98
N THR A 193 -1.65 16.82 18.16
CA THR A 193 -1.74 17.07 16.71
C THR A 193 -3.20 17.12 16.29
N ASP A 194 -3.68 18.33 16.02
CA ASP A 194 -5.00 18.54 15.42
C ASP A 194 -4.93 18.13 13.94
N LYS A 195 -5.79 17.21 13.54
CA LYS A 195 -5.98 16.84 12.15
C LYS A 195 -7.18 17.59 11.59
N GLU A 196 -6.93 18.58 10.76
CA GLU A 196 -7.97 19.37 10.11
C GLU A 196 -8.46 18.75 8.79
N GLU A 197 -7.59 18.04 8.05
CA GLU A 197 -7.89 17.49 6.73
C GLU A 197 -7.17 16.16 6.45
N GLY A 198 -7.64 15.44 5.42
CA GLY A 198 -7.01 14.23 4.89
C GLY A 198 -6.39 14.46 3.52
N TYR A 199 -5.29 13.76 3.23
CA TYR A 199 -4.53 13.89 1.99
C TYR A 199 -4.68 12.64 1.12
N ILE A 200 -4.85 12.85 -0.21
CA ILE A 200 -4.85 11.79 -1.21
C ILE A 200 -3.71 12.06 -2.19
N ILE A 201 -2.87 11.07 -2.39
CA ILE A 201 -1.65 11.16 -3.20
C ILE A 201 -1.56 9.95 -4.13
#